data_8fc4e3f8c62acf2ebf9c487c9d947929
#
_entry.id   8fc4e3f8c62acf2ebf9c487c9d947929
#
_cell.length_a   1.000
_cell.length_b   1.000
_cell.length_c   1.000
_cell.angle_alpha   90.00
_cell.angle_beta   90.00
_cell.angle_gamma   90.00
#
_symmetry.space_group_name_H-M   'P 1'
#
loop_
_entity.id
_entity.type
_entity.pdbx_description
1 polymer ?
#
loop_
_entity_poly.entity_id
_entity_poly.type
_entity_poly.pdbx_seq_one_letter_code
_entity_poly.pdbx_strand_id
1 'polypeptide(L)'
;MSIHRSSNGPTQTRPLVALLDGRDCTVEMPLLKDVATVAFCDASSTAEIHGKVLEEAVGALMWHTISLTREDLQKFKSLKIIVRIGSGYDNIDIKAAGELGVAVCNVPGFGVEESADTTLCHILTLYRRTFWLANSLQSGKRLNGPEQLKEMASGSARIRRDTLGIVGLAYWLQSNPT
;
A
#
# COMPACT_ATOMS: atom_id res chain seq x y z
N MET A 1 -29.94 -36.89 34.43
CA MET A 1 -28.56 -36.41 34.73
C MET A 1 -27.66 -36.89 33.60
N SER A 2 -27.51 -36.06 32.56
CA SER A 2 -26.76 -36.41 31.35
C SER A 2 -25.45 -35.62 31.38
N ILE A 3 -24.33 -36.34 31.50
CA ILE A 3 -23.00 -35.77 31.51
C ILE A 3 -22.52 -35.58 30.08
N HIS A 4 -22.55 -34.32 29.58
CA HIS A 4 -21.84 -33.97 28.37
C HIS A 4 -20.35 -34.05 28.63
N ARG A 5 -19.68 -35.09 28.14
CA ARG A 5 -18.23 -35.13 28.00
C ARG A 5 -17.83 -34.15 26.88
N SER A 6 -17.24 -33.05 27.26
CA SER A 6 -16.48 -32.21 26.38
C SER A 6 -15.28 -33.02 25.83
N SER A 7 -15.25 -33.26 24.54
CA SER A 7 -14.10 -33.85 23.86
C SER A 7 -12.99 -32.80 23.76
N ASN A 8 -12.02 -32.86 24.64
CA ASN A 8 -10.74 -32.18 24.47
C ASN A 8 -9.98 -32.90 23.34
N GLY A 9 -10.23 -32.49 22.10
CA GLY A 9 -9.33 -32.75 20.99
C GLY A 9 -8.01 -31.99 21.23
N PRO A 10 -6.88 -32.44 20.64
CA PRO A 10 -5.59 -31.76 20.78
C PRO A 10 -5.80 -30.29 20.33
N THR A 11 -5.41 -29.36 21.17
CA THR A 11 -5.41 -27.91 20.88
C THR A 11 -4.49 -27.72 19.68
N GLN A 12 -5.06 -27.64 18.50
CA GLN A 12 -4.33 -27.36 17.28
C GLN A 12 -3.77 -25.93 17.45
N THR A 13 -2.47 -25.81 17.67
CA THR A 13 -1.79 -24.52 17.79
C THR A 13 -2.00 -23.78 16.49
N ARG A 14 -2.69 -22.64 16.57
CA ARG A 14 -2.95 -21.80 15.37
C ARG A 14 -1.63 -21.33 14.79
N PRO A 15 -1.47 -21.31 13.45
CA PRO A 15 -0.26 -20.82 12.81
C PRO A 15 -0.01 -19.35 13.16
N LEU A 16 1.26 -18.97 13.29
CA LEU A 16 1.65 -17.59 13.54
C LEU A 16 1.73 -16.82 12.22
N VAL A 17 1.03 -15.72 12.13
CA VAL A 17 1.09 -14.75 11.03
C VAL A 17 1.61 -13.43 11.59
N ALA A 18 2.62 -12.86 10.95
CA ALA A 18 3.21 -11.60 11.38
C ALA A 18 2.71 -10.44 10.51
N LEU A 19 2.27 -9.35 11.12
CA LEU A 19 2.11 -8.06 10.47
C LEU A 19 3.42 -7.28 10.71
N LEU A 20 4.24 -7.16 9.65
CA LEU A 20 5.64 -6.74 9.82
C LEU A 20 5.78 -5.25 10.10
N ASP A 21 5.10 -4.39 9.38
CA ASP A 21 5.24 -2.93 9.49
C ASP A 21 4.06 -2.23 10.21
N GLY A 22 3.29 -2.98 10.98
CA GLY A 22 2.38 -2.51 12.03
C GLY A 22 1.27 -1.55 11.61
N ARG A 23 0.95 -1.48 10.34
CA ARG A 23 -0.05 -0.55 9.80
C ARG A 23 -1.48 -1.05 10.05
N ASP A 24 -2.44 -0.36 9.48
CA ASP A 24 -3.85 -0.73 9.56
C ASP A 24 -4.08 -2.14 9.00
N CYS A 25 -4.77 -2.97 9.76
CA CYS A 25 -5.16 -4.33 9.41
C CYS A 25 -6.63 -4.61 9.78
N THR A 26 -7.45 -3.58 9.81
CA THR A 26 -8.88 -3.68 10.19
C THR A 26 -9.67 -4.59 9.25
N VAL A 27 -9.22 -4.73 8.00
CA VAL A 27 -9.84 -5.61 7.00
C VAL A 27 -9.38 -7.07 7.17
N GLU A 28 -8.10 -7.29 7.44
CA GLU A 28 -7.48 -8.62 7.54
C GLU A 28 -7.79 -9.31 8.88
N MET A 29 -7.82 -8.56 9.96
CA MET A 29 -8.02 -9.11 11.31
C MET A 29 -9.31 -9.89 11.49
N PRO A 30 -10.49 -9.47 11.00
CA PRO A 30 -11.71 -10.27 11.10
C PRO A 30 -11.59 -11.65 10.45
N LEU A 31 -10.76 -11.79 9.41
CA LEU A 31 -10.52 -13.05 8.70
C LEU A 31 -9.47 -13.92 9.42
N LEU A 32 -8.44 -13.29 10.00
CA LEU A 32 -7.31 -14.00 10.61
C LEU A 32 -7.58 -14.46 12.05
N LYS A 33 -8.34 -13.71 12.83
CA LYS A 33 -8.55 -13.95 14.29
C LYS A 33 -8.99 -15.38 14.64
N ASP A 34 -9.70 -16.05 13.74
CA ASP A 34 -10.25 -17.37 14.00
C ASP A 34 -9.35 -18.50 13.46
N VAL A 35 -8.41 -18.20 12.55
CA VAL A 35 -7.58 -19.21 11.87
C VAL A 35 -6.09 -19.10 12.19
N ALA A 36 -5.64 -17.96 12.71
CA ALA A 36 -4.23 -17.70 12.99
C ALA A 36 -4.04 -16.94 14.32
N THR A 37 -2.82 -17.00 14.86
CA THR A 37 -2.33 -16.04 15.85
C THR A 37 -1.60 -14.94 15.13
N VAL A 38 -1.94 -13.66 15.37
CA VAL A 38 -1.35 -12.53 14.69
C VAL A 38 -0.36 -11.82 15.62
N ALA A 39 0.87 -11.64 15.14
CA ALA A 39 1.90 -10.84 15.80
C ALA A 39 2.06 -9.49 15.08
N PHE A 40 1.95 -8.41 15.83
CA PHE A 40 2.19 -7.05 15.32
C PHE A 40 3.64 -6.66 15.62
N CYS A 41 4.42 -6.35 14.59
CA CYS A 41 5.85 -6.04 14.74
C CYS A 41 6.14 -4.55 14.70
N ASP A 42 5.39 -3.78 13.90
CA ASP A 42 5.61 -2.34 13.66
C ASP A 42 7.08 -2.00 13.37
N ALA A 43 7.71 -2.83 12.55
CA ALA A 43 9.14 -2.80 12.29
C ALA A 43 9.45 -2.02 11.00
N SER A 44 10.57 -1.30 10.99
CA SER A 44 11.13 -0.66 9.81
C SER A 44 12.20 -1.53 9.14
N SER A 45 12.72 -2.52 9.87
CA SER A 45 13.69 -3.50 9.39
C SER A 45 13.51 -4.84 10.09
N THR A 46 14.06 -5.91 9.52
CA THR A 46 14.02 -7.24 10.14
C THR A 46 14.80 -7.33 11.45
N ALA A 47 15.72 -6.40 11.70
CA ALA A 47 16.47 -6.34 12.95
C ALA A 47 15.58 -5.98 14.17
N GLU A 48 14.46 -5.32 13.92
CA GLU A 48 13.48 -4.91 14.95
C GLU A 48 12.45 -6.01 15.23
N ILE A 49 12.39 -7.05 14.41
CA ILE A 49 11.44 -8.14 14.54
C ILE A 49 11.91 -9.10 15.63
N HIS A 50 11.02 -9.43 16.55
CA HIS A 50 11.33 -10.37 17.62
C HIS A 50 11.71 -11.74 17.09
N GLY A 51 12.76 -12.36 17.67
CA GLY A 51 13.32 -13.63 17.18
C GLY A 51 12.29 -14.77 17.05
N LYS A 52 11.35 -14.87 17.98
CA LYS A 52 10.26 -15.86 17.89
C LYS A 52 9.41 -15.70 16.62
N VAL A 53 9.15 -14.48 16.18
CA VAL A 53 8.41 -14.23 14.94
C VAL A 53 9.23 -14.69 13.74
N LEU A 54 10.53 -14.41 13.71
CA LEU A 54 11.43 -14.88 12.65
C LEU A 54 11.52 -16.42 12.59
N GLU A 55 11.39 -17.09 13.72
CA GLU A 55 11.47 -18.55 13.80
C GLU A 55 10.15 -19.25 13.45
N GLU A 56 9.02 -18.73 13.94
CA GLU A 56 7.75 -19.45 13.96
C GLU A 56 6.73 -18.93 12.92
N ALA A 57 6.85 -17.69 12.45
CA ALA A 57 5.87 -17.15 11.52
C ALA A 57 5.85 -17.92 10.20
N VAL A 58 4.67 -18.42 9.82
CA VAL A 58 4.43 -19.13 8.56
C VAL A 58 3.87 -18.21 7.48
N GLY A 59 3.32 -17.07 7.84
CA GLY A 59 2.82 -16.04 6.94
C GLY A 59 3.24 -14.65 7.42
N ALA A 60 3.44 -13.75 6.49
CA ALA A 60 3.72 -12.35 6.76
C ALA A 60 2.79 -11.46 5.95
N LEU A 61 2.25 -10.44 6.60
CA LEU A 61 1.54 -9.32 5.97
C LEU A 61 2.45 -8.10 6.06
N MET A 62 2.54 -7.34 4.98
CA MET A 62 3.37 -6.13 4.98
C MET A 62 2.83 -5.08 4.02
N TRP A 63 3.11 -3.83 4.34
CA TRP A 63 2.85 -2.69 3.49
C TRP A 63 4.11 -2.34 2.68
N HIS A 64 4.64 -1.13 2.81
CA HIS A 64 5.77 -0.65 2.02
C HIS A 64 6.92 -0.08 2.87
N THR A 65 6.75 -0.03 4.19
CA THR A 65 7.73 0.58 5.08
C THR A 65 8.97 -0.29 5.25
N ILE A 66 8.77 -1.61 5.36
CA ILE A 66 9.86 -2.57 5.44
C ILE A 66 10.23 -3.10 4.05
N SER A 67 11.52 -3.30 3.80
CA SER A 67 12.02 -4.00 2.62
C SER A 67 12.61 -5.35 3.02
N LEU A 68 12.38 -6.38 2.20
CA LEU A 68 12.84 -7.74 2.43
C LEU A 68 13.83 -8.14 1.34
N THR A 69 15.12 -8.03 1.65
CA THR A 69 16.21 -8.54 0.83
C THR A 69 16.34 -10.05 0.98
N ARG A 70 17.24 -10.68 0.21
CA ARG A 70 17.58 -12.09 0.38
C ARG A 70 18.03 -12.40 1.81
N GLU A 71 18.90 -11.56 2.37
CA GLU A 71 19.41 -11.75 3.73
C GLU A 71 18.29 -11.65 4.78
N ASP A 72 17.33 -10.76 4.55
CA ASP A 72 16.17 -10.62 5.44
C ASP A 72 15.24 -11.83 5.36
N LEU A 73 14.98 -12.34 4.16
CA LEU A 73 14.15 -13.52 3.95
C LEU A 73 14.78 -14.77 4.60
N GLN A 74 16.09 -14.90 4.58
CA GLN A 74 16.82 -16.02 5.21
C GLN A 74 16.71 -16.06 6.73
N LYS A 75 16.39 -14.93 7.37
CA LYS A 75 16.17 -14.87 8.82
C LYS A 75 14.90 -15.60 9.24
N PHE A 76 13.91 -15.68 8.37
CA PHE A 76 12.67 -16.41 8.63
C PHE A 76 12.88 -17.91 8.43
N LYS A 77 12.58 -18.72 9.46
CA LYS A 77 12.81 -20.17 9.41
C LYS A 77 11.61 -20.97 8.93
N SER A 78 10.41 -20.45 9.13
CA SER A 78 9.16 -21.17 8.85
C SER A 78 8.25 -20.48 7.83
N LEU A 79 8.69 -19.34 7.29
CA LEU A 79 7.87 -18.50 6.39
C LEU A 79 7.57 -19.23 5.08
N LYS A 80 6.30 -19.23 4.69
CA LYS A 80 5.80 -19.87 3.47
C LYS A 80 5.14 -18.89 2.51
N ILE A 81 4.59 -17.80 3.04
CA ILE A 81 3.85 -16.83 2.25
C ILE A 81 4.04 -15.41 2.78
N ILE A 82 4.20 -14.49 1.88
CA ILE A 82 4.16 -13.05 2.12
C ILE A 82 2.98 -12.48 1.35
N VAL A 83 2.14 -11.70 2.02
CA VAL A 83 1.08 -10.91 1.38
C VAL A 83 1.44 -9.44 1.51
N ARG A 84 1.81 -8.84 0.39
CA ARG A 84 2.03 -7.40 0.30
C ARG A 84 0.68 -6.71 0.13
N ILE A 85 0.27 -5.94 1.13
CA ILE A 85 -1.01 -5.21 1.15
C ILE A 85 -0.87 -3.97 0.26
N GLY A 86 -1.05 -4.16 -1.03
CA GLY A 86 -0.95 -3.12 -2.06
C GLY A 86 -0.49 -3.67 -3.40
N SER A 87 -0.44 -2.81 -4.41
CA SER A 87 -0.20 -3.20 -5.80
C SER A 87 1.28 -3.45 -6.11
N GLY A 88 2.17 -2.54 -5.70
CA GLY A 88 3.61 -2.68 -5.91
C GLY A 88 4.25 -3.71 -4.97
N TYR A 89 5.32 -4.35 -5.39
CA TYR A 89 6.09 -5.34 -4.60
C TYR A 89 7.61 -5.16 -4.77
N ASP A 90 8.03 -3.98 -5.16
CA ASP A 90 9.42 -3.60 -5.38
C ASP A 90 10.27 -3.60 -4.09
N ASN A 91 9.62 -3.61 -2.93
CA ASN A 91 10.26 -3.74 -1.62
C ASN A 91 10.49 -5.22 -1.18
N ILE A 92 10.28 -6.20 -2.07
CA ILE A 92 10.50 -7.62 -1.79
C ILE A 92 11.38 -8.22 -2.89
N ASP A 93 12.48 -8.89 -2.51
CA ASP A 93 13.25 -9.71 -3.45
C ASP A 93 12.46 -10.99 -3.80
N ILE A 94 11.57 -10.87 -4.80
CA ILE A 94 10.69 -11.97 -5.22
C ILE A 94 11.47 -13.17 -5.78
N LYS A 95 12.66 -12.93 -6.35
CA LYS A 95 13.51 -14.02 -6.86
C LYS A 95 14.09 -14.83 -5.69
N ALA A 96 14.61 -14.13 -4.69
CA ALA A 96 15.09 -14.78 -3.48
C ALA A 96 13.96 -15.51 -2.73
N ALA A 97 12.77 -14.89 -2.64
CA ALA A 97 11.61 -15.53 -2.03
C ALA A 97 11.25 -16.85 -2.72
N GLY A 98 11.20 -16.87 -4.06
CA GLY A 98 10.93 -18.08 -4.84
C GLY A 98 11.98 -19.17 -4.64
N GLU A 99 13.28 -18.81 -4.60
CA GLU A 99 14.37 -19.74 -4.35
C GLU A 99 14.33 -20.33 -2.91
N LEU A 100 13.81 -19.58 -1.96
CA LEU A 100 13.60 -20.00 -0.57
C LEU A 100 12.26 -20.74 -0.35
N GLY A 101 11.45 -20.90 -1.39
CA GLY A 101 10.15 -21.56 -1.31
C GLY A 101 9.05 -20.72 -0.65
N VAL A 102 9.21 -19.39 -0.63
CA VAL A 102 8.25 -18.43 -0.08
C VAL A 102 7.40 -17.85 -1.20
N ALA A 103 6.09 -18.05 -1.15
CA ALA A 103 5.15 -17.42 -2.07
C ALA A 103 5.00 -15.93 -1.77
N VAL A 104 4.93 -15.09 -2.80
CA VAL A 104 4.66 -13.67 -2.66
C VAL A 104 3.36 -13.33 -3.38
N CYS A 105 2.41 -12.78 -2.65
CA CYS A 105 1.13 -12.29 -3.15
C CYS A 105 1.04 -10.78 -2.96
N ASN A 106 0.29 -10.11 -3.83
CA ASN A 106 -0.01 -8.69 -3.74
C ASN A 106 -1.49 -8.44 -4.03
N VAL A 107 -1.93 -7.17 -4.00
CA VAL A 107 -3.28 -6.75 -4.38
C VAL A 107 -3.18 -5.93 -5.68
N PRO A 108 -3.17 -6.59 -6.86
CA PRO A 108 -2.98 -5.91 -8.13
C PRO A 108 -4.18 -5.01 -8.46
N GLY A 109 -3.88 -3.83 -9.02
CA GLY A 109 -4.91 -2.90 -9.48
C GLY A 109 -5.66 -2.14 -8.38
N PHE A 110 -5.25 -2.25 -7.14
CA PHE A 110 -5.92 -1.67 -5.96
C PHE A 110 -5.96 -0.14 -6.10
N GLY A 111 -5.88 0.68 -6.57
CA GLY A 111 -5.96 2.16 -6.59
C GLY A 111 -5.64 2.72 -7.97
N VAL A 112 -5.97 1.96 -9.01
CA VAL A 112 -5.67 2.37 -10.39
C VAL A 112 -6.50 3.57 -10.78
N GLU A 113 -7.79 3.56 -10.45
CA GLU A 113 -8.72 4.65 -10.77
C GLU A 113 -8.34 5.93 -10.03
N GLU A 114 -8.09 5.83 -8.73
CA GLU A 114 -7.66 6.97 -7.91
C GLU A 114 -6.34 7.57 -8.38
N SER A 115 -5.41 6.72 -8.82
CA SER A 115 -4.12 7.17 -9.38
C SER A 115 -4.32 7.90 -10.70
N ALA A 116 -5.21 7.41 -11.56
CA ALA A 116 -5.56 8.04 -12.83
C ALA A 116 -6.24 9.39 -12.61
N ASP A 117 -7.23 9.45 -11.73
CA ASP A 117 -7.96 10.67 -11.39
C ASP A 117 -7.03 11.71 -10.77
N THR A 118 -6.15 11.30 -9.86
CA THR A 118 -5.15 12.18 -9.26
C THR A 118 -4.19 12.71 -10.31
N THR A 119 -3.76 11.89 -11.26
CA THR A 119 -2.90 12.32 -12.36
C THR A 119 -3.58 13.37 -13.22
N LEU A 120 -4.84 13.13 -13.61
CA LEU A 120 -5.63 14.10 -14.35
C LEU A 120 -5.82 15.39 -13.56
N CYS A 121 -6.13 15.29 -12.28
CA CYS A 121 -6.26 16.43 -11.39
C CYS A 121 -4.98 17.29 -11.36
N HIS A 122 -3.82 16.67 -11.27
CA HIS A 122 -2.53 17.38 -11.31
C HIS A 122 -2.29 18.07 -12.65
N ILE A 123 -2.56 17.41 -13.77
CA ILE A 123 -2.43 18.00 -15.10
C ILE A 123 -3.31 19.26 -15.21
N LEU A 124 -4.59 19.14 -14.88
CA LEU A 124 -5.52 20.27 -14.94
C LEU A 124 -5.14 21.39 -13.96
N THR A 125 -4.69 21.04 -12.77
CA THR A 125 -4.24 22.00 -11.75
C THR A 125 -3.04 22.81 -12.25
N LEU A 126 -2.08 22.17 -12.90
CA LEU A 126 -0.91 22.83 -13.48
C LEU A 126 -1.32 23.78 -14.62
N TYR A 127 -2.11 23.29 -15.58
CA TYR A 127 -2.56 24.11 -16.71
C TYR A 127 -3.39 25.31 -16.28
N ARG A 128 -4.28 25.14 -15.29
CA ARG A 128 -5.22 26.18 -14.84
C ARG A 128 -4.71 26.96 -13.64
N ARG A 129 -3.58 26.59 -13.07
CA ARG A 129 -2.96 27.23 -11.89
C ARG A 129 -3.88 27.31 -10.67
N THR A 130 -4.80 26.36 -10.51
CA THR A 130 -5.83 26.39 -9.47
C THR A 130 -5.23 26.38 -8.07
N PHE A 131 -4.14 25.62 -7.85
CA PHE A 131 -3.46 25.59 -6.57
C PHE A 131 -2.84 26.95 -6.18
N TRP A 132 -2.20 27.64 -7.13
CA TRP A 132 -1.61 28.98 -6.89
C TRP A 132 -2.68 30.03 -6.61
N LEU A 133 -3.81 29.95 -7.32
CA LEU A 133 -4.94 30.85 -7.10
C LEU A 133 -5.56 30.61 -5.72
N ALA A 134 -5.78 29.35 -5.34
CA ALA A 134 -6.30 28.99 -4.03
C ALA A 134 -5.37 29.47 -2.89
N ASN A 135 -4.08 29.21 -3.00
CA ASN A 135 -3.08 29.66 -2.03
C ASN A 135 -3.06 31.20 -1.88
N SER A 136 -3.18 31.90 -2.98
CA SER A 136 -3.20 33.36 -2.95
C SER A 136 -4.43 33.91 -2.22
N LEU A 137 -5.59 33.27 -2.39
CA LEU A 137 -6.80 33.64 -1.66
C LEU A 137 -6.72 33.28 -0.18
N GLN A 138 -6.22 32.08 0.14
CA GLN A 138 -6.02 31.63 1.52
C GLN A 138 -5.01 32.50 2.31
N SER A 139 -4.00 33.07 1.63
CA SER A 139 -3.05 34.00 2.25
C SER A 139 -3.64 35.38 2.52
N GLY A 140 -4.94 35.58 2.36
CA GLY A 140 -5.64 36.83 2.66
C GLY A 140 -5.54 37.88 1.56
N LYS A 141 -5.03 37.57 0.39
CA LYS A 141 -5.05 38.50 -0.75
C LYS A 141 -6.49 38.74 -1.20
N ARG A 142 -6.95 39.97 -1.01
CA ARG A 142 -8.25 40.41 -1.53
C ARG A 142 -8.07 40.85 -2.98
N LEU A 143 -8.96 40.37 -3.83
CA LEU A 143 -9.03 40.79 -5.22
C LEU A 143 -9.97 41.97 -5.32
N ASN A 144 -9.47 43.12 -5.74
CA ASN A 144 -10.25 44.35 -5.86
C ASN A 144 -10.90 44.53 -7.24
N GLY A 145 -10.76 43.53 -8.13
CA GLY A 145 -11.36 43.56 -9.44
C GLY A 145 -10.84 42.49 -10.42
N PRO A 146 -11.46 42.43 -11.62
CA PRO A 146 -11.15 41.43 -12.62
C PRO A 146 -9.71 41.48 -13.13
N GLU A 147 -9.07 42.65 -13.14
CA GLU A 147 -7.70 42.82 -13.63
C GLU A 147 -6.69 42.12 -12.72
N GLN A 148 -6.87 42.19 -11.41
CA GLN A 148 -6.00 41.47 -10.47
C GLN A 148 -6.19 39.96 -10.56
N LEU A 149 -7.41 39.49 -10.81
CA LEU A 149 -7.65 38.07 -11.06
C LEU A 149 -6.94 37.60 -12.34
N LYS A 150 -6.98 38.42 -13.38
CA LYS A 150 -6.30 38.14 -14.65
C LYS A 150 -4.77 38.10 -14.48
N GLU A 151 -4.22 39.00 -13.70
CA GLU A 151 -2.79 39.01 -13.35
C GLU A 151 -2.41 37.76 -12.57
N MET A 152 -3.18 37.39 -11.54
CA MET A 152 -2.92 36.19 -10.74
C MET A 152 -3.07 34.91 -11.55
N ALA A 153 -4.01 34.87 -12.50
CA ALA A 153 -4.20 33.75 -13.40
C ALA A 153 -3.21 33.75 -14.58
N SER A 154 -2.32 34.75 -14.66
CA SER A 154 -1.30 34.83 -15.70
C SER A 154 -0.45 33.57 -15.73
N GLY A 155 -0.17 33.03 -16.93
CA GLY A 155 0.50 31.76 -17.14
C GLY A 155 -0.43 30.53 -17.11
N SER A 156 -1.74 30.71 -16.89
CA SER A 156 -2.71 29.65 -17.17
C SER A 156 -2.76 29.36 -18.67
N ALA A 157 -2.68 28.08 -19.03
CA ALA A 157 -2.67 27.63 -20.43
C ALA A 157 -3.96 26.87 -20.79
N ARG A 158 -4.18 26.70 -22.09
CA ARG A 158 -5.23 25.84 -22.62
C ARG A 158 -4.63 24.51 -23.01
N ILE A 159 -5.21 23.42 -22.54
CA ILE A 159 -4.73 22.06 -22.83
C ILE A 159 -5.02 21.62 -24.27
N ARG A 160 -5.98 22.28 -24.94
CA ARG A 160 -6.39 21.93 -26.29
C ARG A 160 -5.24 22.07 -27.26
N ARG A 161 -4.93 21.02 -28.01
CA ARG A 161 -3.87 20.86 -28.99
C ARG A 161 -2.46 20.65 -28.42
N ASP A 162 -2.34 20.53 -27.10
CA ASP A 162 -1.07 20.12 -26.51
C ASP A 162 -0.91 18.60 -26.59
N THR A 163 0.32 18.15 -26.54
CA THR A 163 0.65 16.71 -26.56
C THR A 163 1.05 16.29 -25.15
N LEU A 164 0.38 15.27 -24.63
CA LEU A 164 0.72 14.64 -23.35
C LEU A 164 1.67 13.47 -23.56
N GLY A 165 2.89 13.57 -23.06
CA GLY A 165 3.81 12.45 -22.98
C GLY A 165 3.58 11.65 -21.69
N ILE A 166 3.42 10.32 -21.80
CA ILE A 166 3.25 9.43 -20.64
C ILE A 166 4.44 8.47 -20.60
N VAL A 167 5.14 8.46 -19.47
CA VAL A 167 6.22 7.51 -19.18
C VAL A 167 5.71 6.51 -18.16
N GLY A 168 5.68 5.21 -18.48
CA GLY A 168 5.14 4.20 -17.60
C GLY A 168 3.61 4.10 -17.65
N LEU A 169 3.08 3.51 -18.72
CA LEU A 169 1.64 3.36 -18.97
C LEU A 169 1.10 2.02 -18.43
N ALA A 170 1.31 1.70 -17.16
CA ALA A 170 1.03 0.37 -16.66
C ALA A 170 -0.47 0.00 -16.67
N TYR A 171 -1.36 0.78 -16.05
CA TYR A 171 -2.78 0.42 -15.91
C TYR A 171 -3.76 1.53 -16.33
N TRP A 172 -3.26 2.69 -16.71
CA TRP A 172 -4.08 3.88 -16.95
C TRP A 172 -5.09 3.71 -18.11
N LEU A 173 -4.76 2.92 -19.13
CA LEU A 173 -5.66 2.64 -20.27
C LEU A 173 -6.69 1.56 -20.02
N GLN A 174 -6.56 0.75 -18.96
CA GLN A 174 -7.51 -0.32 -18.70
C GLN A 174 -8.77 0.17 -17.96
N SER A 175 -8.68 1.28 -17.26
CA SER A 175 -9.79 1.85 -16.50
C SER A 175 -10.67 2.83 -17.28
N ASN A 176 -10.23 3.29 -18.46
CA ASN A 176 -11.01 4.16 -19.33
C ASN A 176 -10.99 3.64 -20.79
N PRO A 177 -11.77 2.62 -21.13
CA PRO A 177 -12.07 2.32 -22.51
C PRO A 177 -12.92 3.48 -23.07
N THR A 178 -12.35 4.29 -23.95
CA THR A 178 -13.06 5.35 -24.68
C THR A 178 -14.16 4.78 -25.54
#